data_e19574317df3b2239551105c0f312eaa
#
_entry.id   e19574317df3b2239551105c0f312eaa
#
_cell.length_a   1.000
_cell.length_b   1.000
_cell.length_c   1.000
_cell.angle_alpha   90.00
_cell.angle_beta   90.00
_cell.angle_gamma   90.00
#
_symmetry.space_group_name_H-M   'P 1'
#
loop_
_entity.id
_entity.type
_entity.pdbx_description
1 polymer ?
#
loop_
_entity_poly.entity_id
_entity_poly.type
_entity_poly.pdbx_seq_one_letter_code
_entity_poly.pdbx_strand_id
1 'polypeptide(L)'
;MTSTHAFWLAGRQATGEDSFDVHSPWDNRLVGTVSVPTDAQVEEAVAAAYAVTAEFSATPAHVRAAALDHVSKRLTERTEEIAQLISAENGKPIKWARGEVGRAVSVFRFAAEEARRFNGGEAQRLDTDAGGVGRLALTRRFVKGPVLGIAPFNFPLNLCAHKVAPAIAVGAPIILKPAPATPLSGLILGELLAETDLPAGSWSVLPVANDKMPALVKDERLPVISFTGSDKVGYAIQQSVPHKHCTLELGGNAAAVVLDDWSSEADLDWAATRIATFSNYQAGQSCISVQRVIADASVYDRLVEKVVAKVQAQVTGDPSDSATDVGPLVSEDAAQRVESWVDEAVSAGAKLLTGGKREGASYEPTVIADLPADTTLAVEEVFGPVLTLTKVENTDEAFAAVNDSKFGLQTGVFTRNIQTAFRAHRELEVGGVIVGDAPSYRADQMPYGGVKQSGVGREGVRYAMDDYTYERVLVLTGLDI
;
A
#
# COMPACT_ATOMS: atom_id res chain seq x y z
N MET A 1 -24.29 20.78 -14.23
CA MET A 1 -24.00 19.42 -14.68
C MET A 1 -22.53 19.19 -14.38
N THR A 2 -22.21 18.30 -13.45
CA THR A 2 -20.84 17.85 -13.22
C THR A 2 -20.37 17.15 -14.48
N SER A 3 -19.25 17.59 -15.08
CA SER A 3 -18.68 16.95 -16.28
C SER A 3 -18.21 15.54 -15.94
N THR A 4 -18.47 14.57 -16.81
CA THR A 4 -17.92 13.22 -16.68
C THR A 4 -16.40 13.27 -16.84
N HIS A 5 -15.68 12.70 -15.87
CA HIS A 5 -14.24 12.59 -15.93
C HIS A 5 -13.82 11.54 -16.97
N ALA A 6 -13.00 11.97 -17.93
CA ALA A 6 -12.37 11.09 -18.89
C ALA A 6 -11.29 10.24 -18.21
N PHE A 7 -11.02 9.06 -18.76
CA PHE A 7 -9.86 8.25 -18.40
C PHE A 7 -8.67 8.53 -19.34
N TRP A 8 -7.52 7.96 -19.01
CA TRP A 8 -6.28 8.15 -19.79
C TRP A 8 -5.92 6.87 -20.53
N LEU A 9 -5.94 6.91 -21.84
CA LEU A 9 -5.65 5.80 -22.73
C LEU A 9 -4.41 6.14 -23.57
N ALA A 10 -3.34 5.37 -23.39
CA ALA A 10 -2.10 5.53 -24.16
C ALA A 10 -1.58 6.98 -24.19
N GLY A 11 -1.66 7.70 -23.05
CA GLY A 11 -1.19 9.08 -22.93
C GLY A 11 -2.19 10.15 -23.32
N ARG A 12 -3.41 9.84 -23.73
CA ARG A 12 -4.46 10.79 -24.13
C ARG A 12 -5.76 10.60 -23.36
N GLN A 13 -6.53 11.65 -23.21
CA GLN A 13 -7.89 11.55 -22.65
C GLN A 13 -8.82 10.79 -23.61
N ALA A 14 -9.68 9.93 -23.03
CA ALA A 14 -10.72 9.23 -23.74
C ALA A 14 -11.95 9.03 -22.84
N THR A 15 -13.10 8.81 -23.46
CA THR A 15 -14.37 8.46 -22.81
C THR A 15 -14.91 7.19 -23.44
N GLY A 16 -15.57 6.35 -22.65
CA GLY A 16 -16.34 5.21 -23.14
C GLY A 16 -17.82 5.56 -23.27
N GLU A 17 -18.62 4.55 -23.50
CA GLU A 17 -20.08 4.67 -23.62
C GLU A 17 -20.77 4.69 -22.26
N ASP A 18 -20.20 3.97 -21.28
CA ASP A 18 -20.70 3.86 -19.93
C ASP A 18 -19.96 4.78 -18.96
N SER A 19 -20.61 5.06 -17.83
CA SER A 19 -20.04 5.81 -16.71
C SER A 19 -20.62 5.33 -15.38
N PHE A 20 -19.96 5.64 -14.29
CA PHE A 20 -20.48 5.42 -12.94
C PHE A 20 -20.22 6.63 -12.05
N ASP A 21 -21.06 6.78 -11.05
CA ASP A 21 -20.97 7.87 -10.08
C ASP A 21 -20.08 7.47 -8.89
N VAL A 22 -19.25 8.41 -8.45
CA VAL A 22 -18.44 8.31 -7.24
C VAL A 22 -19.10 9.17 -6.17
N HIS A 23 -19.52 8.54 -5.10
CA HIS A 23 -20.18 9.20 -3.98
C HIS A 23 -19.27 9.25 -2.76
N SER A 24 -19.39 10.34 -2.00
CA SER A 24 -18.72 10.47 -0.70
C SER A 24 -19.29 9.44 0.30
N PRO A 25 -18.45 8.64 0.98
CA PRO A 25 -18.95 7.70 1.97
C PRO A 25 -19.47 8.37 3.24
N TRP A 26 -19.22 9.68 3.43
CA TRP A 26 -19.69 10.44 4.58
C TRP A 26 -21.16 10.85 4.47
N ASP A 27 -21.54 11.49 3.37
CA ASP A 27 -22.83 12.14 3.18
C ASP A 27 -23.54 11.71 1.89
N ASN A 28 -22.99 10.74 1.18
CA ASN A 28 -23.50 10.22 -0.10
C ASN A 28 -23.64 11.28 -1.21
N ARG A 29 -23.01 12.47 -1.06
CA ARG A 29 -23.01 13.47 -2.13
C ARG A 29 -22.22 12.96 -3.34
N LEU A 30 -22.66 13.34 -4.53
CA LEU A 30 -21.92 13.08 -5.75
C LEU A 30 -20.58 13.86 -5.74
N VAL A 31 -19.47 13.15 -5.86
CA VAL A 31 -18.11 13.71 -5.97
C VAL A 31 -17.75 13.91 -7.44
N GLY A 32 -18.06 12.92 -8.28
CA GLY A 32 -17.83 12.99 -9.71
C GLY A 32 -18.42 11.79 -10.44
N THR A 33 -18.57 11.90 -11.76
CA THR A 33 -18.96 10.80 -12.64
C THR A 33 -17.74 10.38 -13.46
N VAL A 34 -17.44 9.10 -13.57
CA VAL A 34 -16.23 8.59 -14.24
C VAL A 34 -16.64 7.73 -15.42
N SER A 35 -16.06 8.00 -16.60
CA SER A 35 -16.27 7.21 -17.81
C SER A 35 -15.54 5.86 -17.72
N VAL A 36 -16.19 4.79 -18.18
CA VAL A 36 -15.66 3.41 -18.19
C VAL A 36 -15.14 3.08 -19.58
N PRO A 37 -13.92 2.52 -19.72
CA PRO A 37 -13.40 2.11 -21.02
C PRO A 37 -14.17 0.92 -21.58
N THR A 38 -14.42 0.93 -22.89
CA THR A 38 -14.94 -0.22 -23.63
C THR A 38 -13.88 -1.32 -23.74
N ASP A 39 -14.28 -2.55 -24.06
CA ASP A 39 -13.34 -3.66 -24.29
C ASP A 39 -12.34 -3.34 -25.42
N ALA A 40 -12.78 -2.63 -26.46
CA ALA A 40 -11.91 -2.18 -27.55
C ALA A 40 -10.87 -1.15 -27.09
N GLN A 41 -11.22 -0.25 -26.17
CA GLN A 41 -10.30 0.73 -25.59
C GLN A 41 -9.31 0.08 -24.62
N VAL A 42 -9.73 -0.94 -23.87
CA VAL A 42 -8.83 -1.74 -23.05
C VAL A 42 -7.81 -2.47 -23.93
N GLU A 43 -8.27 -3.10 -25.02
CA GLU A 43 -7.39 -3.73 -26.01
C GLU A 43 -6.42 -2.73 -26.65
N GLU A 44 -6.88 -1.54 -27.03
CA GLU A 44 -6.02 -0.47 -27.55
C GLU A 44 -4.91 -0.10 -26.54
N ALA A 45 -5.24 0.02 -25.26
CA ALA A 45 -4.26 0.35 -24.23
C ALA A 45 -3.20 -0.75 -24.05
N VAL A 46 -3.62 -2.02 -24.06
CA VAL A 46 -2.70 -3.17 -23.98
C VAL A 46 -1.80 -3.23 -25.20
N ALA A 47 -2.36 -3.08 -26.41
CA ALA A 47 -1.60 -3.09 -27.65
C ALA A 47 -0.60 -1.93 -27.69
N ALA A 48 -0.99 -0.72 -27.29
CA ALA A 48 -0.11 0.45 -27.25
C ALA A 48 1.04 0.27 -26.23
N ALA A 49 0.75 -0.23 -25.02
CA ALA A 49 1.77 -0.49 -24.02
C ALA A 49 2.79 -1.55 -24.48
N TYR A 50 2.30 -2.61 -25.11
CA TYR A 50 3.18 -3.64 -25.66
C TYR A 50 4.06 -3.11 -26.81
N ALA A 51 3.48 -2.35 -27.73
CA ALA A 51 4.18 -1.81 -28.90
C ALA A 51 5.28 -0.81 -28.52
N VAL A 52 5.03 0.05 -27.52
CA VAL A 52 5.99 1.09 -27.09
C VAL A 52 7.11 0.56 -26.19
N THR A 53 7.05 -0.70 -25.73
CA THR A 53 7.99 -1.24 -24.73
C THR A 53 9.45 -1.06 -25.12
N ALA A 54 9.81 -1.35 -26.37
CA ALA A 54 11.21 -1.22 -26.84
C ALA A 54 11.67 0.25 -26.86
N GLU A 55 10.85 1.16 -27.37
CA GLU A 55 11.11 2.59 -27.42
C GLU A 55 11.22 3.18 -26.01
N PHE A 56 10.23 2.89 -25.15
CA PHE A 56 10.19 3.46 -23.81
C PHE A 56 11.32 2.95 -22.92
N SER A 57 11.69 1.67 -23.02
CA SER A 57 12.84 1.12 -22.29
C SER A 57 14.18 1.71 -22.76
N ALA A 58 14.26 2.19 -24.01
CA ALA A 58 15.43 2.87 -24.56
C ALA A 58 15.42 4.39 -24.26
N THR A 59 14.31 4.96 -23.79
CA THR A 59 14.23 6.37 -23.43
C THR A 59 15.31 6.71 -22.38
N PRO A 60 16.14 7.76 -22.58
CA PRO A 60 17.21 8.09 -21.66
C PRO A 60 16.72 8.32 -20.22
N ALA A 61 17.51 7.87 -19.25
CA ALA A 61 17.16 7.95 -17.82
C ALA A 61 16.86 9.38 -17.36
N HIS A 62 17.57 10.39 -17.90
CA HIS A 62 17.33 11.79 -17.55
C HIS A 62 15.95 12.29 -18.00
N VAL A 63 15.42 11.77 -19.12
CA VAL A 63 14.06 12.12 -19.61
C VAL A 63 13.02 11.54 -18.69
N ARG A 64 13.12 10.24 -18.35
CA ARG A 64 12.23 9.59 -17.41
C ARG A 64 12.26 10.23 -16.02
N ALA A 65 13.48 10.57 -15.54
CA ALA A 65 13.64 11.25 -14.27
C ALA A 65 13.04 12.67 -14.29
N ALA A 66 13.17 13.41 -15.39
CA ALA A 66 12.56 14.74 -15.52
C ALA A 66 11.03 14.69 -15.48
N ALA A 67 10.43 13.66 -16.12
CA ALA A 67 8.98 13.43 -16.04
C ALA A 67 8.51 13.14 -14.60
N LEU A 68 9.26 12.30 -13.87
CA LEU A 68 8.97 11.99 -12.46
C LEU A 68 9.13 13.21 -11.54
N ASP A 69 10.18 14.01 -11.73
CA ASP A 69 10.38 15.27 -11.00
C ASP A 69 9.23 16.27 -11.29
N HIS A 70 8.78 16.32 -12.56
CA HIS A 70 7.63 17.15 -12.93
C HIS A 70 6.37 16.74 -12.17
N VAL A 71 6.02 15.44 -12.15
CA VAL A 71 4.85 14.94 -11.41
C VAL A 71 4.97 15.25 -9.91
N SER A 72 6.15 15.02 -9.30
CA SER A 72 6.41 15.35 -7.90
C SER A 72 6.17 16.84 -7.60
N LYS A 73 6.67 17.72 -8.46
CA LYS A 73 6.47 19.18 -8.36
C LYS A 73 4.99 19.55 -8.48
N ARG A 74 4.30 19.03 -9.48
CA ARG A 74 2.87 19.32 -9.72
C ARG A 74 1.98 18.81 -8.57
N LEU A 75 2.26 17.63 -8.00
CA LEU A 75 1.58 17.14 -6.81
C LEU A 75 1.77 18.09 -5.62
N THR A 76 2.98 18.64 -5.46
CA THR A 76 3.27 19.64 -4.41
C THR A 76 2.45 20.92 -4.62
N GLU A 77 2.40 21.43 -5.85
CA GLU A 77 1.65 22.65 -6.19
C GLU A 77 0.14 22.50 -5.99
N ARG A 78 -0.40 21.29 -6.19
CA ARG A 78 -1.83 20.98 -6.10
C ARG A 78 -2.21 20.23 -4.82
N THR A 79 -1.36 20.27 -3.78
CA THR A 79 -1.54 19.46 -2.55
C THR A 79 -2.94 19.63 -1.95
N GLU A 80 -3.42 20.86 -1.79
CA GLU A 80 -4.70 21.11 -1.13
C GLU A 80 -5.89 20.62 -1.97
N GLU A 81 -5.88 20.91 -3.27
CA GLU A 81 -6.90 20.44 -4.22
C GLU A 81 -7.03 18.91 -4.20
N ILE A 82 -5.89 18.22 -4.29
CA ILE A 82 -5.84 16.76 -4.33
C ILE A 82 -6.23 16.18 -2.97
N ALA A 83 -5.81 16.77 -1.86
CA ALA A 83 -6.20 16.33 -0.53
C ALA A 83 -7.72 16.44 -0.31
N GLN A 84 -8.35 17.52 -0.78
CA GLN A 84 -9.81 17.69 -0.75
C GLN A 84 -10.51 16.63 -1.60
N LEU A 85 -9.99 16.30 -2.77
CA LEU A 85 -10.53 15.24 -3.62
C LEU A 85 -10.42 13.87 -2.94
N ILE A 86 -9.26 13.52 -2.38
CA ILE A 86 -9.07 12.28 -1.61
C ILE A 86 -10.06 12.22 -0.45
N SER A 87 -10.20 13.31 0.32
CA SER A 87 -11.15 13.38 1.43
C SER A 87 -12.59 13.17 0.96
N ALA A 88 -12.96 13.75 -0.17
CA ALA A 88 -14.31 13.65 -0.72
C ALA A 88 -14.67 12.23 -1.22
N GLU A 89 -13.80 11.60 -2.03
CA GLU A 89 -14.10 10.28 -2.60
C GLU A 89 -13.86 9.11 -1.65
N ASN A 90 -12.96 9.28 -0.67
CA ASN A 90 -12.49 8.21 0.21
C ASN A 90 -13.05 8.29 1.65
N GLY A 91 -13.52 9.48 2.06
CA GLY A 91 -13.88 9.73 3.47
C GLY A 91 -12.67 9.91 4.41
N LYS A 92 -11.48 10.04 3.88
CA LYS A 92 -10.26 10.25 4.65
C LYS A 92 -10.25 11.63 5.29
N PRO A 93 -10.04 11.77 6.63
CA PRO A 93 -9.87 13.08 7.25
C PRO A 93 -8.81 13.92 6.54
N ILE A 94 -9.13 15.18 6.29
CA ILE A 94 -8.32 16.09 5.45
C ILE A 94 -6.86 16.18 5.87
N LYS A 95 -6.56 16.08 7.18
CA LYS A 95 -5.18 16.08 7.69
C LYS A 95 -4.38 14.86 7.20
N TRP A 96 -5.02 13.69 7.12
CA TRP A 96 -4.43 12.46 6.61
C TRP A 96 -4.36 12.44 5.09
N ALA A 97 -5.33 13.06 4.42
CA ALA A 97 -5.30 13.22 2.96
C ALA A 97 -4.13 14.09 2.51
N ARG A 98 -3.84 15.21 3.22
CA ARG A 98 -2.63 16.01 2.98
C ARG A 98 -1.34 15.20 3.18
N GLY A 99 -1.30 14.36 4.21
CA GLY A 99 -0.18 13.44 4.45
C GLY A 99 0.02 12.45 3.31
N GLU A 100 -1.07 11.92 2.74
CA GLU A 100 -1.01 11.02 1.59
C GLU A 100 -0.44 11.70 0.34
N VAL A 101 -0.88 12.92 0.03
CA VAL A 101 -0.30 13.69 -1.09
C VAL A 101 1.20 13.89 -0.88
N GLY A 102 1.64 14.27 0.33
CA GLY A 102 3.06 14.42 0.67
C GLY A 102 3.87 13.14 0.46
N ARG A 103 3.27 11.97 0.74
CA ARG A 103 3.90 10.68 0.44
C ARG A 103 4.00 10.42 -1.05
N ALA A 104 2.94 10.67 -1.83
CA ALA A 104 2.99 10.52 -3.28
C ALA A 104 4.06 11.44 -3.92
N VAL A 105 4.19 12.70 -3.44
CA VAL A 105 5.29 13.60 -3.81
C VAL A 105 6.65 12.93 -3.58
N SER A 106 6.85 12.33 -2.40
CA SER A 106 8.09 11.63 -2.05
C SER A 106 8.36 10.42 -2.93
N VAL A 107 7.33 9.62 -3.25
CA VAL A 107 7.45 8.46 -4.15
C VAL A 107 7.98 8.87 -5.53
N PHE A 108 7.39 9.90 -6.14
CA PHE A 108 7.84 10.38 -7.47
C PHE A 108 9.23 10.99 -7.41
N ARG A 109 9.57 11.74 -6.36
CA ARG A 109 10.91 12.29 -6.14
C ARG A 109 11.96 11.18 -6.01
N PHE A 110 11.73 10.17 -5.16
CA PHE A 110 12.63 9.04 -5.02
C PHE A 110 12.76 8.24 -6.31
N ALA A 111 11.67 8.07 -7.06
CA ALA A 111 11.70 7.41 -8.36
C ALA A 111 12.56 8.17 -9.39
N ALA A 112 12.52 9.51 -9.39
CA ALA A 112 13.38 10.34 -10.22
C ALA A 112 14.85 10.21 -9.84
N GLU A 113 15.17 10.18 -8.54
CA GLU A 113 16.51 9.98 -8.02
C GLU A 113 17.04 8.57 -8.40
N GLU A 114 16.21 7.53 -8.21
CA GLU A 114 16.58 6.15 -8.56
C GLU A 114 16.69 5.96 -10.06
N ALA A 115 15.85 6.53 -10.91
CA ALA A 115 15.95 6.45 -12.35
C ALA A 115 17.35 6.86 -12.86
N ARG A 116 17.97 7.86 -12.20
CA ARG A 116 19.33 8.32 -12.55
C ARG A 116 20.43 7.36 -12.10
N ARG A 117 20.19 6.51 -11.09
CA ARG A 117 21.18 5.58 -10.48
C ARG A 117 21.00 4.13 -10.89
N PHE A 118 19.81 3.74 -11.36
CA PHE A 118 19.43 2.36 -11.66
C PHE A 118 20.07 1.81 -12.95
N ASN A 119 20.98 2.52 -13.57
CA ASN A 119 21.61 2.12 -14.85
C ASN A 119 22.82 1.20 -14.69
N GLY A 120 23.25 0.99 -13.43
CA GLY A 120 24.43 0.21 -13.13
C GLY A 120 24.17 -1.28 -13.24
N GLY A 121 25.19 -1.97 -13.75
CA GLY A 121 25.38 -3.39 -13.61
C GLY A 121 26.77 -3.63 -13.03
N GLU A 122 27.10 -4.88 -12.80
CA GLU A 122 28.42 -5.29 -12.35
C GLU A 122 29.31 -5.59 -13.56
N ALA A 123 30.59 -5.26 -13.43
CA ALA A 123 31.67 -5.74 -14.31
C ALA A 123 32.50 -6.71 -13.46
N GLN A 124 32.51 -7.98 -13.83
CA GLN A 124 33.14 -9.04 -13.05
C GLN A 124 34.12 -9.84 -13.95
N ARG A 125 35.38 -9.91 -13.52
CA ARG A 125 36.33 -10.86 -14.11
C ARG A 125 35.94 -12.26 -13.62
N LEU A 126 35.94 -13.23 -14.54
CA LEU A 126 35.56 -14.61 -14.24
C LEU A 126 36.75 -15.53 -13.95
N ASP A 127 37.92 -14.96 -13.76
CA ASP A 127 39.20 -15.66 -13.55
C ASP A 127 39.42 -16.18 -12.11
N THR A 128 38.38 -16.17 -11.30
CA THR A 128 38.38 -16.89 -10.02
C THR A 128 38.44 -18.41 -10.18
N ASP A 129 38.15 -18.90 -11.39
CA ASP A 129 38.36 -20.27 -11.85
C ASP A 129 39.17 -20.25 -13.16
N ALA A 130 40.01 -21.27 -13.34
CA ALA A 130 40.88 -21.39 -14.51
C ALA A 130 40.11 -21.34 -15.84
N GLY A 131 38.89 -21.87 -15.88
CA GLY A 131 38.01 -21.80 -17.05
C GLY A 131 37.49 -20.39 -17.38
N GLY A 132 37.65 -19.44 -16.47
CA GLY A 132 37.22 -18.05 -16.64
C GLY A 132 38.32 -17.07 -17.08
N VAL A 133 39.56 -17.52 -17.23
CA VAL A 133 40.70 -16.65 -17.66
C VAL A 133 40.37 -16.02 -19.00
N GLY A 134 40.64 -14.71 -19.15
CA GLY A 134 40.33 -13.92 -20.32
C GLY A 134 38.85 -13.67 -20.58
N ARG A 135 38.00 -13.80 -19.55
CA ARG A 135 36.54 -13.52 -19.60
C ARG A 135 36.10 -12.42 -18.66
N LEU A 136 35.25 -11.54 -19.19
CA LEU A 136 34.61 -10.46 -18.46
C LEU A 136 33.09 -10.62 -18.58
N ALA A 137 32.39 -10.65 -17.47
CA ALA A 137 30.93 -10.56 -17.42
C ALA A 137 30.52 -9.12 -17.15
N LEU A 138 29.53 -8.64 -17.90
CA LEU A 138 28.83 -7.38 -17.66
C LEU A 138 27.37 -7.67 -17.45
N THR A 139 26.77 -7.18 -16.38
CA THR A 139 25.32 -7.28 -16.16
C THR A 139 24.63 -5.97 -16.50
N ARG A 140 23.38 -6.06 -16.96
CA ARG A 140 22.51 -4.92 -17.21
C ARG A 140 21.06 -5.33 -16.95
N ARG A 141 20.26 -4.41 -16.40
CA ARG A 141 18.83 -4.62 -16.17
C ARG A 141 18.01 -4.27 -17.42
N PHE A 142 16.99 -5.08 -17.67
CA PHE A 142 16.02 -4.94 -18.74
C PHE A 142 14.61 -5.04 -18.16
N VAL A 143 13.66 -4.28 -18.70
CA VAL A 143 12.26 -4.39 -18.31
C VAL A 143 11.70 -5.77 -18.68
N LYS A 144 10.86 -6.33 -17.81
CA LYS A 144 10.17 -7.59 -18.09
C LYS A 144 9.09 -7.43 -19.17
N GLY A 145 8.56 -6.22 -19.33
CA GLY A 145 7.49 -5.84 -20.24
C GLY A 145 6.55 -4.84 -19.60
N PRO A 146 5.36 -4.60 -20.20
CA PRO A 146 4.33 -3.76 -19.59
C PRO A 146 3.86 -4.28 -18.23
N VAL A 147 3.55 -3.35 -17.33
CA VAL A 147 3.08 -3.60 -15.97
C VAL A 147 1.57 -3.38 -15.90
N LEU A 148 0.84 -4.33 -15.34
CA LEU A 148 -0.54 -4.14 -14.90
C LEU A 148 -0.52 -3.75 -13.42
N GLY A 149 -0.78 -2.48 -13.12
CA GLY A 149 -0.90 -1.96 -11.77
C GLY A 149 -2.36 -1.95 -11.31
N ILE A 150 -2.69 -2.66 -10.23
CA ILE A 150 -4.04 -2.71 -9.65
C ILE A 150 -3.97 -2.12 -8.25
N ALA A 151 -4.57 -0.94 -8.05
CA ALA A 151 -4.51 -0.19 -6.82
C ALA A 151 -5.77 -0.35 -5.96
N PRO A 152 -5.64 -0.30 -4.61
CA PRO A 152 -6.76 -0.35 -3.68
C PRO A 152 -7.34 1.05 -3.43
N PHE A 153 -8.41 1.11 -2.65
CA PHE A 153 -9.13 2.35 -2.36
C PHE A 153 -8.53 3.16 -1.20
N ASN A 154 -7.84 2.52 -0.25
CA ASN A 154 -7.52 3.14 1.05
C ASN A 154 -6.42 4.22 1.01
N PHE A 155 -5.51 4.16 0.06
CA PHE A 155 -4.54 5.20 -0.28
C PHE A 155 -4.55 5.42 -1.79
N PRO A 156 -5.62 6.05 -2.32
CA PRO A 156 -5.94 6.02 -3.75
C PRO A 156 -4.91 6.73 -4.63
N LEU A 157 -4.21 7.73 -4.09
CA LEU A 157 -3.12 8.40 -4.80
C LEU A 157 -1.78 7.71 -4.55
N ASN A 158 -1.43 7.47 -3.27
CA ASN A 158 -0.08 7.01 -2.92
C ASN A 158 0.19 5.58 -3.41
N LEU A 159 -0.79 4.67 -3.31
CA LEU A 159 -0.60 3.30 -3.82
C LEU A 159 -0.66 3.20 -5.34
N CYS A 160 -1.33 4.14 -6.01
CA CYS A 160 -1.15 4.34 -7.46
C CYS A 160 0.26 4.83 -7.79
N ALA A 161 0.78 5.80 -7.03
CA ALA A 161 2.13 6.34 -7.21
C ALA A 161 3.20 5.25 -7.05
N HIS A 162 3.08 4.35 -6.06
CA HIS A 162 4.00 3.23 -5.84
C HIS A 162 4.05 2.20 -6.99
N LYS A 163 3.05 2.20 -7.88
CA LYS A 163 3.03 1.36 -9.08
C LYS A 163 3.54 2.12 -10.32
N VAL A 164 3.07 3.34 -10.49
CA VAL A 164 3.37 4.17 -11.67
C VAL A 164 4.80 4.68 -11.66
N ALA A 165 5.26 5.25 -10.55
CA ALA A 165 6.56 5.91 -10.49
C ALA A 165 7.74 4.95 -10.75
N PRO A 166 7.84 3.75 -10.13
CA PRO A 166 8.90 2.81 -10.43
C PRO A 166 8.83 2.24 -11.86
N ALA A 167 7.62 2.06 -12.43
CA ALA A 167 7.47 1.62 -13.82
C ALA A 167 8.06 2.66 -14.80
N ILE A 168 7.70 3.93 -14.63
CA ILE A 168 8.28 5.03 -15.42
C ILE A 168 9.80 5.11 -15.19
N ALA A 169 10.28 4.96 -13.97
CA ALA A 169 11.71 5.04 -13.64
C ALA A 169 12.55 4.03 -14.39
N VAL A 170 12.06 2.79 -14.57
CA VAL A 170 12.79 1.76 -15.34
C VAL A 170 12.49 1.77 -16.84
N GLY A 171 11.50 2.54 -17.30
CA GLY A 171 11.04 2.56 -18.68
C GLY A 171 10.15 1.38 -19.04
N ALA A 172 9.39 0.85 -18.09
CA ALA A 172 8.33 -0.14 -18.31
C ALA A 172 7.00 0.56 -18.55
N PRO A 173 6.28 0.28 -19.65
CA PRO A 173 4.93 0.79 -19.82
C PRO A 173 4.01 0.29 -18.71
N ILE A 174 3.02 1.12 -18.31
CA ILE A 174 2.09 0.75 -17.24
C ILE A 174 0.64 1.00 -17.63
N ILE A 175 -0.21 0.03 -17.33
CA ILE A 175 -1.66 0.19 -17.28
C ILE A 175 -2.07 0.18 -15.82
N LEU A 176 -2.49 1.33 -15.30
CA LEU A 176 -2.97 1.48 -13.93
C LEU A 176 -4.50 1.33 -13.90
N LYS A 177 -4.97 0.43 -13.04
CA LYS A 177 -6.39 0.29 -12.70
C LYS A 177 -6.61 0.83 -11.29
N PRO A 178 -7.16 2.05 -11.10
CA PRO A 178 -7.54 2.55 -9.78
C PRO A 178 -8.74 1.78 -9.22
N ALA A 179 -8.93 1.85 -7.90
CA ALA A 179 -10.10 1.23 -7.28
C ALA A 179 -11.40 1.91 -7.73
N PRO A 180 -12.49 1.15 -7.96
CA PRO A 180 -13.77 1.75 -8.38
C PRO A 180 -14.37 2.73 -7.36
N ALA A 181 -14.11 2.52 -6.07
CA ALA A 181 -14.59 3.43 -5.02
C ALA A 181 -13.86 4.79 -5.00
N THR A 182 -12.62 4.84 -5.50
CA THR A 182 -11.76 6.04 -5.41
C THR A 182 -10.92 6.22 -6.68
N PRO A 183 -11.54 6.34 -7.86
CA PRO A 183 -10.83 6.40 -9.12
C PRO A 183 -10.26 7.79 -9.44
N LEU A 184 -10.85 8.85 -8.88
CA LEU A 184 -10.56 10.23 -9.26
C LEU A 184 -9.11 10.63 -8.90
N SER A 185 -8.64 10.23 -7.73
CA SER A 185 -7.24 10.46 -7.31
C SER A 185 -6.24 9.76 -8.24
N GLY A 186 -6.56 8.56 -8.72
CA GLY A 186 -5.74 7.85 -9.71
C GLY A 186 -5.71 8.54 -11.07
N LEU A 187 -6.83 9.13 -11.50
CA LEU A 187 -6.92 9.86 -12.78
C LEU A 187 -6.05 11.11 -12.81
N ILE A 188 -5.81 11.76 -11.66
CA ILE A 188 -4.88 12.91 -11.54
C ILE A 188 -3.47 12.51 -12.00
N LEU A 189 -2.99 11.31 -11.68
CA LEU A 189 -1.67 10.88 -12.12
C LEU A 189 -1.56 10.84 -13.65
N GLY A 190 -2.63 10.43 -14.33
CA GLY A 190 -2.71 10.51 -15.78
C GLY A 190 -2.66 11.95 -16.30
N GLU A 191 -3.37 12.88 -15.66
CA GLU A 191 -3.33 14.30 -16.00
C GLU A 191 -1.90 14.86 -15.88
N LEU A 192 -1.22 14.58 -14.78
CA LEU A 192 0.14 15.09 -14.56
C LEU A 192 1.18 14.44 -15.48
N LEU A 193 1.02 13.18 -15.84
CA LEU A 193 1.87 12.52 -16.82
C LEU A 193 1.65 13.04 -18.24
N ALA A 194 0.44 13.48 -18.59
CA ALA A 194 0.15 14.10 -19.89
C ALA A 194 0.84 15.46 -20.09
N GLU A 195 1.31 16.08 -19.02
CA GLU A 195 2.15 17.31 -19.08
C GLU A 195 3.63 17.00 -19.41
N THR A 196 4.01 15.73 -19.62
CA THR A 196 5.39 15.29 -19.82
C THR A 196 5.64 14.80 -21.25
N ASP A 197 6.91 14.76 -21.66
CA ASP A 197 7.34 14.29 -22.99
C ASP A 197 7.55 12.74 -23.06
N LEU A 198 6.85 11.97 -22.22
CA LEU A 198 6.93 10.50 -22.28
C LEU A 198 6.26 9.98 -23.56
N PRO A 199 6.79 8.90 -24.18
CA PRO A 199 6.21 8.33 -25.40
C PRO A 199 4.74 7.93 -25.22
N ALA A 200 3.93 8.15 -26.24
CA ALA A 200 2.54 7.69 -26.24
C ALA A 200 2.49 6.16 -26.06
N GLY A 201 1.55 5.68 -25.24
CA GLY A 201 1.45 4.26 -24.88
C GLY A 201 2.25 3.86 -23.64
N SER A 202 3.21 4.69 -23.16
CA SER A 202 4.01 4.34 -21.98
C SER A 202 3.20 4.30 -20.68
N TRP A 203 2.01 4.89 -20.65
CA TRP A 203 1.11 4.83 -19.50
C TRP A 203 -0.36 4.96 -19.92
N SER A 204 -1.23 4.31 -19.14
CA SER A 204 -2.69 4.47 -19.19
C SER A 204 -3.24 4.40 -17.76
N VAL A 205 -4.35 5.12 -17.49
CA VAL A 205 -5.10 5.03 -16.25
C VAL A 205 -6.55 4.71 -16.59
N LEU A 206 -6.93 3.45 -16.37
CA LEU A 206 -8.20 2.89 -16.84
C LEU A 206 -9.06 2.43 -15.67
N PRO A 207 -10.22 3.04 -15.41
CA PRO A 207 -11.20 2.56 -14.42
C PRO A 207 -11.97 1.34 -14.96
N VAL A 208 -11.25 0.24 -15.20
CA VAL A 208 -11.80 -1.02 -15.67
C VAL A 208 -12.67 -1.66 -14.59
N ALA A 209 -13.85 -2.15 -14.96
CA ALA A 209 -14.75 -2.86 -14.07
C ALA A 209 -14.12 -4.18 -13.56
N ASN A 210 -14.43 -4.56 -12.31
CA ASN A 210 -13.78 -5.71 -11.67
C ASN A 210 -14.06 -7.05 -12.38
N ASP A 211 -15.20 -7.23 -12.99
CA ASP A 211 -15.60 -8.41 -13.77
C ASP A 211 -14.79 -8.58 -15.07
N LYS A 212 -14.21 -7.50 -15.59
CA LYS A 212 -13.33 -7.50 -16.77
C LYS A 212 -11.88 -7.83 -16.43
N MET A 213 -11.47 -7.71 -15.16
CA MET A 213 -10.09 -7.90 -14.74
C MET A 213 -9.50 -9.28 -15.01
N PRO A 214 -10.25 -10.41 -14.91
CA PRO A 214 -9.68 -11.72 -15.22
C PRO A 214 -9.11 -11.86 -16.64
N ALA A 215 -9.73 -11.20 -17.64
CA ALA A 215 -9.22 -11.19 -19.01
C ALA A 215 -7.91 -10.40 -19.11
N LEU A 216 -7.86 -9.21 -18.49
CA LEU A 216 -6.69 -8.35 -18.49
C LEU A 216 -5.50 -8.98 -17.73
N VAL A 217 -5.77 -9.62 -16.59
CA VAL A 217 -4.76 -10.38 -15.82
C VAL A 217 -4.13 -11.51 -16.64
N LYS A 218 -4.90 -12.18 -17.48
CA LYS A 218 -4.44 -13.31 -18.32
C LYS A 218 -3.74 -12.89 -19.60
N ASP A 219 -3.81 -11.61 -20.00
CA ASP A 219 -3.19 -11.14 -21.24
C ASP A 219 -1.68 -11.30 -21.22
N GLU A 220 -1.13 -12.12 -22.11
CA GLU A 220 0.29 -12.47 -22.18
C GLU A 220 1.23 -11.28 -22.45
N ARG A 221 0.69 -10.19 -23.00
CA ARG A 221 1.44 -8.94 -23.23
C ARG A 221 1.72 -8.15 -21.94
N LEU A 222 1.09 -8.54 -20.82
CA LEU A 222 1.25 -7.96 -19.48
C LEU A 222 1.95 -8.94 -18.54
N PRO A 223 3.28 -9.14 -18.66
CA PRO A 223 4.01 -10.16 -17.93
C PRO A 223 4.22 -9.84 -16.45
N VAL A 224 3.96 -8.59 -16.04
CA VAL A 224 4.15 -8.12 -14.66
C VAL A 224 2.83 -7.62 -14.10
N ILE A 225 2.44 -8.14 -12.93
CA ILE A 225 1.26 -7.71 -12.19
C ILE A 225 1.71 -7.15 -10.83
N SER A 226 1.39 -5.89 -10.58
CA SER A 226 1.57 -5.24 -9.28
C SER A 226 0.19 -5.01 -8.67
N PHE A 227 -0.16 -5.82 -7.68
CA PHE A 227 -1.47 -5.82 -7.03
C PHE A 227 -1.34 -5.43 -5.56
N THR A 228 -2.22 -4.52 -5.12
CA THR A 228 -2.44 -4.25 -3.70
C THR A 228 -3.92 -4.41 -3.39
N GLY A 229 -4.26 -5.22 -2.39
CA GLY A 229 -5.64 -5.50 -2.01
C GLY A 229 -5.78 -6.69 -1.08
N SER A 230 -6.94 -7.38 -1.10
CA SER A 230 -7.16 -8.53 -0.23
C SER A 230 -6.35 -9.76 -0.63
N ASP A 231 -5.98 -10.57 0.37
CA ASP A 231 -5.29 -11.85 0.22
C ASP A 231 -6.02 -12.80 -0.74
N LYS A 232 -7.34 -12.91 -0.61
CA LYS A 232 -8.18 -13.76 -1.47
C LYS A 232 -8.04 -13.41 -2.94
N VAL A 233 -8.10 -12.12 -3.28
CA VAL A 233 -7.98 -11.66 -4.68
C VAL A 233 -6.54 -11.79 -5.17
N GLY A 234 -5.55 -11.41 -4.37
CA GLY A 234 -4.15 -11.49 -4.75
C GLY A 234 -3.71 -12.92 -5.08
N TYR A 235 -4.03 -13.87 -4.22
CA TYR A 235 -3.69 -15.28 -4.48
C TYR A 235 -4.51 -15.88 -5.62
N ALA A 236 -5.77 -15.48 -5.82
CA ALA A 236 -6.55 -15.89 -7.00
C ALA A 236 -5.90 -15.39 -8.30
N ILE A 237 -5.38 -14.16 -8.33
CA ILE A 237 -4.61 -13.63 -9.45
C ILE A 237 -3.37 -14.51 -9.69
N GLN A 238 -2.52 -14.70 -8.69
CA GLN A 238 -1.29 -15.47 -8.81
C GLN A 238 -1.53 -16.91 -9.29
N GLN A 239 -2.54 -17.57 -8.74
CA GLN A 239 -2.92 -18.94 -9.13
C GLN A 239 -3.42 -19.01 -10.58
N SER A 240 -4.08 -17.97 -11.08
CA SER A 240 -4.59 -17.92 -12.44
C SER A 240 -3.51 -17.71 -13.51
N VAL A 241 -2.33 -17.14 -13.11
CA VAL A 241 -1.22 -16.82 -14.01
C VAL A 241 0.14 -17.13 -13.36
N PRO A 242 0.41 -18.39 -13.01
CA PRO A 242 1.58 -18.78 -12.20
C PRO A 242 2.93 -18.52 -12.90
N HIS A 243 2.93 -18.28 -14.20
CA HIS A 243 4.12 -17.98 -15.00
C HIS A 243 4.43 -16.47 -15.10
N LYS A 244 3.51 -15.60 -14.66
CA LYS A 244 3.76 -14.15 -14.63
C LYS A 244 4.46 -13.72 -13.36
N HIS A 245 5.17 -12.61 -13.43
CA HIS A 245 5.72 -11.99 -12.23
C HIS A 245 4.61 -11.23 -11.49
N CYS A 246 4.32 -11.65 -10.26
CA CYS A 246 3.33 -11.02 -9.40
C CYS A 246 3.99 -10.43 -8.16
N THR A 247 3.87 -9.12 -7.97
CA THR A 247 4.14 -8.44 -6.70
C THR A 247 2.81 -8.22 -6.02
N LEU A 248 2.61 -8.84 -4.87
CA LEU A 248 1.35 -8.84 -4.13
C LEU A 248 1.56 -8.18 -2.76
N GLU A 249 0.91 -7.05 -2.55
CA GLU A 249 0.82 -6.38 -1.27
C GLU A 249 -0.59 -6.59 -0.71
N LEU A 250 -0.67 -7.42 0.32
CA LEU A 250 -1.95 -7.94 0.82
C LEU A 250 -2.23 -7.47 2.25
N GLY A 251 -3.28 -8.03 2.85
CA GLY A 251 -3.73 -7.66 4.17
C GLY A 251 -2.79 -8.04 5.31
N GLY A 252 -3.13 -7.57 6.51
CA GLY A 252 -2.42 -7.85 7.74
C GLY A 252 -3.28 -7.63 8.97
N ASN A 253 -2.92 -8.25 10.09
CA ASN A 253 -3.43 -7.93 11.41
C ASN A 253 -2.29 -7.48 12.32
N ALA A 254 -1.68 -6.38 11.95
CA ALA A 254 -0.43 -5.90 12.52
C ALA A 254 -0.49 -5.74 14.05
N ALA A 255 0.59 -6.16 14.71
CA ALA A 255 0.72 -6.10 16.16
C ALA A 255 1.59 -4.92 16.61
N ALA A 256 1.21 -4.31 17.75
CA ALA A 256 2.05 -3.43 18.55
C ALA A 256 2.40 -4.17 19.85
N VAL A 257 3.66 -4.52 20.03
CA VAL A 257 4.17 -5.21 21.22
C VAL A 257 4.74 -4.17 22.18
N VAL A 258 4.32 -4.16 23.44
CA VAL A 258 4.84 -3.26 24.48
C VAL A 258 5.47 -4.11 25.60
N LEU A 259 6.78 -4.03 25.72
CA LEU A 259 7.56 -4.87 26.66
C LEU A 259 7.77 -4.17 28.01
N ASP A 260 8.21 -4.95 29.00
CA ASP A 260 8.40 -4.54 30.40
C ASP A 260 9.34 -3.34 30.58
N ASP A 261 10.34 -3.21 29.72
CA ASP A 261 11.32 -2.11 29.75
C ASP A 261 10.77 -0.78 29.16
N TRP A 262 9.58 -0.81 28.55
CA TRP A 262 8.87 0.39 28.06
C TRP A 262 7.84 0.87 29.10
N SER A 263 8.32 1.16 30.33
CA SER A 263 7.47 1.23 31.52
C SER A 263 7.34 2.61 32.18
N SER A 264 8.13 3.60 31.75
CA SER A 264 7.97 4.96 32.28
C SER A 264 6.62 5.58 31.84
N GLU A 265 6.14 6.58 32.58
CA GLU A 265 4.90 7.28 32.19
C GLU A 265 4.98 7.89 30.79
N ALA A 266 6.13 8.46 30.41
CA ALA A 266 6.36 9.04 29.12
C ALA A 266 6.38 7.95 28.01
N ASP A 267 6.97 6.80 28.29
CA ASP A 267 7.02 5.67 27.36
C ASP A 267 5.62 5.13 27.09
N LEU A 268 4.85 4.88 28.14
CA LEU A 268 3.48 4.38 28.00
C LEU A 268 2.56 5.40 27.34
N ASP A 269 2.71 6.70 27.64
CA ASP A 269 1.94 7.75 26.95
C ASP A 269 2.28 7.83 25.45
N TRP A 270 3.56 7.70 25.10
CA TRP A 270 4.00 7.61 23.70
C TRP A 270 3.41 6.39 23.01
N ALA A 271 3.56 5.18 23.57
CA ALA A 271 3.02 3.96 23.01
C ALA A 271 1.50 4.04 22.83
N ALA A 272 0.76 4.48 23.85
CA ALA A 272 -0.70 4.64 23.81
C ALA A 272 -1.12 5.65 22.74
N THR A 273 -0.40 6.77 22.60
CA THR A 273 -0.67 7.78 21.55
C THR A 273 -0.47 7.19 20.16
N ARG A 274 0.64 6.48 19.93
CA ARG A 274 0.94 5.85 18.63
C ARG A 274 -0.05 4.74 18.31
N ILE A 275 -0.39 3.89 19.28
CA ILE A 275 -1.36 2.81 19.14
C ILE A 275 -2.74 3.40 18.78
N ALA A 276 -3.28 4.33 19.59
CA ALA A 276 -4.60 4.92 19.36
C ALA A 276 -4.67 5.65 18.01
N THR A 277 -3.62 6.40 17.63
CA THR A 277 -3.57 7.11 16.35
C THR A 277 -3.63 6.13 15.18
N PHE A 278 -2.78 5.09 15.21
CA PHE A 278 -2.59 4.21 14.05
C PHE A 278 -3.49 2.98 14.03
N SER A 279 -4.27 2.71 15.07
CA SER A 279 -5.41 1.79 14.99
C SER A 279 -6.60 2.42 14.25
N ASN A 280 -6.77 3.75 14.38
CA ASN A 280 -7.93 4.47 13.87
C ASN A 280 -7.65 5.39 12.68
N TYR A 281 -6.36 5.60 12.37
CA TYR A 281 -5.92 6.28 11.16
C TYR A 281 -6.62 5.71 9.93
N GLN A 282 -7.22 6.55 9.10
CA GLN A 282 -8.02 6.13 7.95
C GLN A 282 -9.18 5.19 8.34
N ALA A 283 -9.79 5.39 9.52
CA ALA A 283 -10.80 4.49 10.09
C ALA A 283 -10.31 3.02 10.16
N GLY A 284 -9.02 2.79 10.47
CA GLY A 284 -8.42 1.47 10.52
C GLY A 284 -8.21 0.78 9.16
N GLN A 285 -8.52 1.44 8.05
CA GLN A 285 -8.43 0.88 6.70
C GLN A 285 -7.01 0.97 6.13
N SER A 286 -6.05 0.41 6.87
CA SER A 286 -4.64 0.32 6.48
C SER A 286 -4.12 -1.08 6.77
N CYS A 287 -3.40 -1.68 5.81
CA CYS A 287 -2.80 -3.01 5.95
C CYS A 287 -1.81 -3.14 7.12
N ILE A 288 -1.30 -2.02 7.63
CA ILE A 288 -0.42 -1.92 8.82
C ILE A 288 -1.09 -1.14 9.97
N SER A 289 -2.43 -1.04 9.97
CA SER A 289 -3.17 -0.52 11.12
C SER A 289 -2.91 -1.39 12.35
N VAL A 290 -2.82 -0.76 13.53
CA VAL A 290 -2.67 -1.51 14.79
C VAL A 290 -3.99 -2.23 15.09
N GLN A 291 -4.06 -3.51 14.75
CA GLN A 291 -5.22 -4.33 15.11
C GLN A 291 -5.00 -5.08 16.42
N ARG A 292 -3.77 -5.52 16.71
CA ARG A 292 -3.45 -6.28 17.92
C ARG A 292 -2.45 -5.51 18.80
N VAL A 293 -2.77 -5.33 20.05
CA VAL A 293 -1.85 -4.79 21.06
C VAL A 293 -1.50 -5.92 22.03
N ILE A 294 -0.23 -6.26 22.10
CA ILE A 294 0.30 -7.34 22.94
C ILE A 294 1.21 -6.69 23.97
N ALA A 295 0.85 -6.74 25.24
CA ALA A 295 1.58 -6.04 26.27
C ALA A 295 2.00 -6.97 27.43
N ASP A 296 3.23 -6.76 27.91
CA ASP A 296 3.75 -7.42 29.11
C ASP A 296 2.88 -7.12 30.32
N ALA A 297 2.64 -8.14 31.17
CA ALA A 297 1.76 -8.05 32.33
C ALA A 297 2.12 -6.90 33.28
N SER A 298 3.39 -6.54 33.38
CA SER A 298 3.88 -5.46 34.24
C SER A 298 3.45 -4.06 33.81
N VAL A 299 3.14 -3.88 32.52
CA VAL A 299 2.73 -2.59 31.94
C VAL A 299 1.30 -2.59 31.45
N TYR A 300 0.67 -3.76 31.31
CA TYR A 300 -0.61 -3.96 30.66
C TYR A 300 -1.72 -3.04 31.18
N ASP A 301 -2.01 -3.06 32.48
CA ASP A 301 -3.17 -2.37 33.04
C ASP A 301 -3.02 -0.84 32.85
N ARG A 302 -1.82 -0.30 33.05
CA ARG A 302 -1.49 1.13 32.82
C ARG A 302 -1.59 1.52 31.34
N LEU A 303 -1.13 0.65 30.45
CA LEU A 303 -1.21 0.86 29.01
C LEU A 303 -2.67 0.87 28.54
N VAL A 304 -3.48 -0.09 28.99
CA VAL A 304 -4.91 -0.20 28.66
C VAL A 304 -5.66 1.08 29.04
N GLU A 305 -5.47 1.57 30.27
CA GLU A 305 -6.08 2.82 30.72
C GLU A 305 -5.74 3.99 29.79
N LYS A 306 -4.46 4.14 29.42
CA LYS A 306 -3.99 5.19 28.51
C LYS A 306 -4.53 5.02 27.08
N VAL A 307 -4.52 3.82 26.54
CA VAL A 307 -5.01 3.54 25.17
C VAL A 307 -6.51 3.85 25.09
N VAL A 308 -7.31 3.37 26.04
CA VAL A 308 -8.75 3.65 26.09
C VAL A 308 -9.01 5.15 26.16
N ALA A 309 -8.32 5.87 27.05
CA ALA A 309 -8.48 7.32 27.17
C ALA A 309 -8.11 8.07 25.86
N LYS A 310 -7.03 7.66 25.19
CA LYS A 310 -6.61 8.26 23.91
C LYS A 310 -7.60 7.95 22.79
N VAL A 311 -8.15 6.74 22.73
CA VAL A 311 -9.17 6.35 21.74
C VAL A 311 -10.47 7.12 21.95
N GLN A 312 -10.92 7.26 23.21
CA GLN A 312 -12.13 8.04 23.55
C GLN A 312 -11.99 9.53 23.25
N ALA A 313 -10.77 10.06 23.24
CA ALA A 313 -10.52 11.47 22.93
C ALA A 313 -10.53 11.77 21.43
N GLN A 314 -10.57 10.75 20.56
CA GLN A 314 -10.57 10.95 19.10
C GLN A 314 -11.94 11.45 18.63
N VAL A 315 -11.90 12.40 17.70
CA VAL A 315 -13.10 12.99 17.10
C VAL A 315 -13.46 12.20 15.83
N THR A 316 -14.60 11.50 15.88
CA THR A 316 -15.21 10.89 14.68
C THR A 316 -16.16 11.91 14.06
N GLY A 317 -16.09 12.14 12.74
CA GLY A 317 -16.94 13.15 12.12
C GLY A 317 -16.67 13.39 10.64
N ASP A 318 -17.11 14.57 10.18
CA ASP A 318 -16.93 15.02 8.81
C ASP A 318 -15.45 15.01 8.41
N PRO A 319 -15.06 14.25 7.37
CA PRO A 319 -13.67 14.17 6.96
C PRO A 319 -13.09 15.49 6.44
N SER A 320 -13.93 16.44 6.03
CA SER A 320 -13.50 17.78 5.60
C SER A 320 -13.13 18.72 6.76
N ASP A 321 -13.57 18.39 8.00
CA ASP A 321 -13.21 19.16 9.19
C ASP A 321 -11.79 18.80 9.65
N SER A 322 -10.96 19.79 9.85
CA SER A 322 -9.57 19.63 10.33
C SER A 322 -9.48 19.03 11.75
N ALA A 323 -10.52 19.15 12.56
CA ALA A 323 -10.62 18.56 13.88
C ALA A 323 -10.91 17.06 13.85
N THR A 324 -11.44 16.51 12.76
CA THR A 324 -11.77 15.09 12.64
C THR A 324 -10.52 14.23 12.64
N ASP A 325 -10.48 13.24 13.53
CA ASP A 325 -9.44 12.20 13.61
C ASP A 325 -9.79 10.97 12.77
N VAL A 326 -11.05 10.55 12.85
CA VAL A 326 -11.58 9.31 12.28
C VAL A 326 -12.77 9.64 11.38
N GLY A 327 -12.65 9.35 10.10
CA GLY A 327 -13.70 9.48 9.10
C GLY A 327 -14.55 8.20 8.97
N PRO A 328 -15.44 8.13 7.99
CA PRO A 328 -16.21 6.93 7.69
C PRO A 328 -15.31 5.82 7.08
N LEU A 329 -15.79 4.60 7.11
CA LEU A 329 -15.30 3.55 6.23
C LEU A 329 -15.72 3.84 4.78
N VAL A 330 -15.13 3.11 3.84
CA VAL A 330 -15.36 3.32 2.40
C VAL A 330 -16.80 3.09 1.95
N SER A 331 -17.57 2.34 2.73
CA SER A 331 -18.99 2.07 2.49
C SER A 331 -19.72 1.65 3.77
N GLU A 332 -21.04 1.74 3.75
CA GLU A 332 -21.86 1.23 4.84
C GLU A 332 -21.73 -0.29 5.01
N ASP A 333 -21.63 -1.05 3.93
CA ASP A 333 -21.41 -2.50 3.98
C ASP A 333 -20.10 -2.84 4.74
N ALA A 334 -19.04 -2.03 4.54
CA ALA A 334 -17.80 -2.21 5.28
C ALA A 334 -17.98 -1.96 6.78
N ALA A 335 -18.77 -0.95 7.14
CA ALA A 335 -19.08 -0.65 8.54
C ALA A 335 -19.99 -1.72 9.19
N GLN A 336 -20.97 -2.24 8.45
CA GLN A 336 -21.83 -3.36 8.91
C GLN A 336 -21.02 -4.64 9.13
N ARG A 337 -20.04 -4.93 8.26
CA ARG A 337 -19.13 -6.05 8.44
C ARG A 337 -18.30 -5.90 9.72
N VAL A 338 -17.76 -4.72 9.99
CA VAL A 338 -16.99 -4.44 11.23
C VAL A 338 -17.89 -4.63 12.45
N GLU A 339 -19.11 -4.06 12.44
CA GLU A 339 -20.12 -4.22 13.48
C GLU A 339 -20.38 -5.70 13.77
N SER A 340 -20.66 -6.49 12.73
CA SER A 340 -20.95 -7.93 12.89
C SER A 340 -19.81 -8.72 13.53
N TRP A 341 -18.54 -8.39 13.23
CA TRP A 341 -17.38 -9.06 13.82
C TRP A 341 -17.15 -8.66 15.28
N VAL A 342 -17.42 -7.41 15.63
CA VAL A 342 -17.37 -6.94 17.00
C VAL A 342 -18.48 -7.59 17.83
N ASP A 343 -19.71 -7.65 17.31
CA ASP A 343 -20.85 -8.30 17.98
C ASP A 343 -20.62 -9.80 18.18
N GLU A 344 -20.05 -10.49 17.20
CA GLU A 344 -19.61 -11.88 17.31
C GLU A 344 -18.62 -12.04 18.48
N ALA A 345 -17.56 -11.22 18.51
CA ALA A 345 -16.54 -11.29 19.54
C ALA A 345 -17.10 -11.03 20.94
N VAL A 346 -17.95 -10.02 21.11
CA VAL A 346 -18.59 -9.68 22.37
C VAL A 346 -19.54 -10.81 22.81
N SER A 347 -20.31 -11.37 21.88
CA SER A 347 -21.20 -12.52 22.16
C SER A 347 -20.44 -13.78 22.57
N ALA A 348 -19.19 -13.94 22.07
CA ALA A 348 -18.29 -15.02 22.44
C ALA A 348 -17.59 -14.77 23.80
N GLY A 349 -17.74 -13.61 24.42
CA GLY A 349 -17.21 -13.29 25.74
C GLY A 349 -16.10 -12.23 25.80
N ALA A 350 -15.74 -11.63 24.66
CA ALA A 350 -14.81 -10.49 24.65
C ALA A 350 -15.37 -9.29 25.39
N LYS A 351 -14.50 -8.48 25.97
CA LYS A 351 -14.88 -7.27 26.71
C LYS A 351 -14.75 -6.03 25.84
N LEU A 352 -15.86 -5.38 25.54
CA LEU A 352 -15.88 -4.07 24.90
C LEU A 352 -15.50 -3.00 25.93
N LEU A 353 -14.37 -2.34 25.77
CA LEU A 353 -13.89 -1.29 26.68
C LEU A 353 -14.36 0.11 26.26
N THR A 354 -14.49 0.36 24.95
CA THR A 354 -15.05 1.61 24.40
C THR A 354 -15.45 1.42 22.95
N GLY A 355 -16.31 2.30 22.43
CA GLY A 355 -16.78 2.28 21.04
C GLY A 355 -17.90 1.27 20.79
N GLY A 356 -17.90 0.65 19.61
CA GLY A 356 -18.82 -0.42 19.25
C GLY A 356 -20.13 0.04 18.62
N LYS A 357 -20.26 1.30 18.21
CA LYS A 357 -21.49 1.83 17.59
C LYS A 357 -21.24 2.23 16.14
N ARG A 358 -22.22 1.94 15.31
CA ARG A 358 -22.25 2.33 13.90
C ARG A 358 -23.32 3.38 13.63
N GLU A 359 -22.98 4.34 12.76
CA GLU A 359 -23.93 5.27 12.15
C GLU A 359 -23.61 5.39 10.66
N GLY A 360 -24.45 4.82 9.78
CA GLY A 360 -24.19 4.74 8.36
C GLY A 360 -22.86 4.03 8.04
N ALA A 361 -21.97 4.68 7.33
CA ALA A 361 -20.63 4.19 7.03
C ALA A 361 -19.61 4.46 8.16
N SER A 362 -19.98 5.21 9.20
CA SER A 362 -19.10 5.49 10.34
C SER A 362 -19.18 4.39 11.38
N TYR A 363 -18.04 4.04 11.96
CA TYR A 363 -17.93 3.13 13.10
C TYR A 363 -17.03 3.77 14.15
N GLU A 364 -17.48 3.77 15.41
CA GLU A 364 -16.72 4.37 16.52
C GLU A 364 -15.37 3.66 16.71
N PRO A 365 -14.28 4.39 17.01
CA PRO A 365 -13.04 3.81 17.49
C PRO A 365 -13.27 2.85 18.65
N THR A 366 -12.88 1.58 18.46
CA THR A 366 -13.30 0.48 19.31
C THR A 366 -12.10 -0.25 19.92
N VAL A 367 -12.17 -0.50 21.24
CA VAL A 367 -11.16 -1.25 21.98
C VAL A 367 -11.80 -2.47 22.64
N ILE A 368 -11.21 -3.65 22.37
CA ILE A 368 -11.67 -4.95 22.86
C ILE A 368 -10.55 -5.64 23.64
N ALA A 369 -10.89 -6.17 24.80
CA ALA A 369 -10.02 -7.02 25.60
C ALA A 369 -10.59 -8.44 25.74
N ASP A 370 -9.76 -9.38 26.18
CA ASP A 370 -10.13 -10.77 26.44
C ASP A 370 -10.78 -11.44 25.20
N LEU A 371 -10.22 -11.20 24.01
CA LEU A 371 -10.75 -11.71 22.75
C LEU A 371 -10.58 -13.24 22.66
N PRO A 372 -11.65 -14.04 22.47
CA PRO A 372 -11.52 -15.47 22.21
C PRO A 372 -10.81 -15.75 20.88
N ALA A 373 -9.91 -16.72 20.87
CA ALA A 373 -9.00 -17.00 19.75
C ALA A 373 -9.71 -17.53 18.49
N ASP A 374 -10.91 -18.08 18.64
CA ASP A 374 -11.72 -18.68 17.57
C ASP A 374 -12.70 -17.72 16.89
N THR A 375 -12.69 -16.44 17.29
CA THR A 375 -13.52 -15.39 16.66
C THR A 375 -12.92 -14.88 15.36
N THR A 376 -13.78 -14.41 14.45
CA THR A 376 -13.35 -13.83 13.17
C THR A 376 -12.40 -12.66 13.39
N LEU A 377 -12.66 -11.83 14.40
CA LEU A 377 -11.81 -10.66 14.73
C LEU A 377 -10.40 -11.06 15.19
N ALA A 378 -10.22 -12.25 15.78
CA ALA A 378 -8.91 -12.74 16.21
C ALA A 378 -8.01 -13.19 15.04
N VAL A 379 -8.60 -13.77 13.99
CA VAL A 379 -7.87 -14.45 12.92
C VAL A 379 -7.83 -13.69 11.60
N GLU A 380 -8.81 -12.81 11.34
CA GLU A 380 -8.93 -12.05 10.09
C GLU A 380 -8.47 -10.59 10.24
N GLU A 381 -8.20 -9.93 9.11
CA GLU A 381 -7.97 -8.49 9.04
C GLU A 381 -9.31 -7.75 9.16
N VAL A 382 -9.50 -6.96 10.23
CA VAL A 382 -10.77 -6.23 10.44
C VAL A 382 -10.96 -5.09 9.46
N PHE A 383 -9.88 -4.45 9.03
CA PHE A 383 -9.90 -3.29 8.12
C PHE A 383 -10.95 -2.25 8.52
N GLY A 384 -10.92 -1.89 9.80
CA GLY A 384 -11.86 -1.01 10.50
C GLY A 384 -11.22 -0.46 11.78
N PRO A 385 -11.83 0.53 12.45
CA PRO A 385 -11.27 1.22 13.62
C PRO A 385 -11.44 0.39 14.91
N VAL A 386 -10.89 -0.82 14.92
CA VAL A 386 -10.98 -1.77 16.02
C VAL A 386 -9.59 -2.28 16.37
N LEU A 387 -9.25 -2.19 17.66
CA LEU A 387 -8.05 -2.82 18.20
C LEU A 387 -8.37 -3.78 19.33
N THR A 388 -7.52 -4.79 19.48
CA THR A 388 -7.63 -5.81 20.52
C THR A 388 -6.44 -5.77 21.46
N LEU A 389 -6.65 -6.12 22.72
CA LEU A 389 -5.65 -6.07 23.79
C LEU A 389 -5.40 -7.47 24.33
N THR A 390 -4.14 -7.90 24.34
CA THR A 390 -3.70 -9.20 24.85
C THR A 390 -2.60 -9.00 25.89
N LYS A 391 -2.77 -9.61 27.07
CA LYS A 391 -1.75 -9.65 28.13
C LYS A 391 -0.86 -10.87 27.94
N VAL A 392 0.45 -10.70 28.13
CA VAL A 392 1.46 -11.77 28.10
C VAL A 392 2.40 -11.65 29.28
N GLU A 393 3.02 -12.75 29.69
CA GLU A 393 3.88 -12.76 30.89
C GLU A 393 5.35 -12.40 30.58
N ASN A 394 5.77 -12.47 29.32
CA ASN A 394 7.15 -12.23 28.93
C ASN A 394 7.31 -12.02 27.42
N THR A 395 8.54 -11.66 27.00
CA THR A 395 8.91 -11.44 25.60
C THR A 395 8.71 -12.69 24.72
N ASP A 396 8.92 -13.90 25.24
CA ASP A 396 8.77 -15.14 24.46
C ASP A 396 7.31 -15.35 24.07
N GLU A 397 6.40 -15.16 25.02
CA GLU A 397 4.95 -15.21 24.76
C GLU A 397 4.51 -14.09 23.81
N ALA A 398 5.06 -12.88 23.96
CA ALA A 398 4.75 -11.77 23.07
C ALA A 398 5.13 -12.09 21.62
N PHE A 399 6.32 -12.63 21.39
CA PHE A 399 6.79 -12.99 20.04
C PHE A 399 6.04 -14.19 19.47
N ALA A 400 5.71 -15.18 20.30
CA ALA A 400 4.86 -16.30 19.91
C ALA A 400 3.47 -15.81 19.47
N ALA A 401 2.84 -14.88 20.23
CA ALA A 401 1.55 -14.32 19.90
C ALA A 401 1.58 -13.47 18.60
N VAL A 402 2.67 -12.77 18.30
CA VAL A 402 2.86 -12.10 17.01
C VAL A 402 2.88 -13.12 15.87
N ASN A 403 3.66 -14.20 16.03
CA ASN A 403 3.85 -15.21 15.00
C ASN A 403 2.63 -16.15 14.82
N ASP A 404 1.76 -16.23 15.82
CA ASP A 404 0.48 -16.96 15.74
C ASP A 404 -0.55 -16.16 14.92
N SER A 405 -0.25 -16.06 13.63
CA SER A 405 -1.10 -15.40 12.63
C SER A 405 -0.79 -15.93 11.24
N LYS A 406 -1.80 -16.05 10.41
CA LYS A 406 -1.64 -16.32 8.97
C LYS A 406 -1.00 -15.16 8.22
N PHE A 407 -1.03 -13.96 8.80
CA PHE A 407 -0.45 -12.74 8.25
C PHE A 407 0.96 -12.47 8.81
N GLY A 408 1.72 -11.68 8.06
CA GLY A 408 3.07 -11.28 8.48
C GLY A 408 3.54 -10.06 7.71
N LEU A 409 2.83 -8.91 7.84
CA LEU A 409 3.22 -7.69 7.12
C LEU A 409 4.21 -6.86 7.92
N GLN A 410 3.81 -6.31 9.06
CA GLN A 410 4.65 -5.44 9.87
C GLN A 410 4.26 -5.50 11.35
N THR A 411 5.24 -5.34 12.24
CA THR A 411 5.03 -5.33 13.69
C THR A 411 5.79 -4.17 14.32
N GLY A 412 5.16 -3.46 15.27
CA GLY A 412 5.80 -2.48 16.14
C GLY A 412 6.26 -3.15 17.43
N VAL A 413 7.46 -2.82 17.91
CA VAL A 413 8.02 -3.35 19.18
C VAL A 413 8.54 -2.19 20.01
N PHE A 414 7.84 -1.87 21.07
CA PHE A 414 8.22 -0.86 22.03
C PHE A 414 9.16 -1.49 23.07
N THR A 415 10.45 -1.29 22.88
CA THR A 415 11.55 -1.71 23.78
C THR A 415 12.71 -0.73 23.69
N ARG A 416 13.44 -0.58 24.78
CA ARG A 416 14.71 0.16 24.84
C ARG A 416 15.93 -0.75 24.79
N ASN A 417 15.71 -2.06 24.85
CA ASN A 417 16.77 -3.06 24.84
C ASN A 417 17.16 -3.40 23.40
N ILE A 418 18.36 -3.01 23.00
CA ILE A 418 18.88 -3.26 21.64
C ILE A 418 18.99 -4.77 21.34
N GLN A 419 19.26 -5.61 22.32
CA GLN A 419 19.33 -7.06 22.13
C GLN A 419 17.94 -7.63 21.82
N THR A 420 16.91 -7.14 22.52
CA THR A 420 15.50 -7.50 22.23
C THR A 420 15.08 -7.00 20.86
N ALA A 421 15.51 -5.81 20.43
CA ALA A 421 15.24 -5.29 19.10
C ALA A 421 15.83 -6.20 18.00
N PHE A 422 17.09 -6.64 18.12
CA PHE A 422 17.71 -7.58 17.18
C PHE A 422 17.10 -8.98 17.28
N ARG A 423 16.67 -9.39 18.47
CA ARG A 423 15.93 -10.63 18.65
C ARG A 423 14.58 -10.60 17.92
N ALA A 424 13.82 -9.50 18.05
CA ALA A 424 12.56 -9.30 17.33
C ALA A 424 12.78 -9.38 15.80
N HIS A 425 13.82 -8.72 15.28
CA HIS A 425 14.15 -8.79 13.86
C HIS A 425 14.48 -10.21 13.37
N ARG A 426 15.10 -11.06 14.22
CA ARG A 426 15.46 -12.43 13.88
C ARG A 426 14.29 -13.41 13.99
N GLU A 427 13.39 -13.22 14.96
CA GLU A 427 12.41 -14.22 15.38
C GLU A 427 10.97 -13.92 14.92
N LEU A 428 10.64 -12.66 14.62
CA LEU A 428 9.31 -12.32 14.16
C LEU A 428 9.14 -12.61 12.67
N GLU A 429 8.09 -13.37 12.35
CA GLU A 429 7.75 -13.79 10.99
C GLU A 429 6.93 -12.70 10.27
N VAL A 430 7.55 -11.54 10.08
CA VAL A 430 6.94 -10.36 9.43
C VAL A 430 7.89 -9.75 8.41
N GLY A 431 7.35 -8.98 7.48
CA GLY A 431 8.15 -8.25 6.48
C GLY A 431 8.91 -7.05 7.06
N GLY A 432 8.42 -6.46 8.16
CA GLY A 432 9.07 -5.33 8.82
C GLY A 432 8.89 -5.33 10.33
N VAL A 433 9.95 -4.95 11.06
CA VAL A 433 9.93 -4.73 12.51
C VAL A 433 10.29 -3.27 12.78
N ILE A 434 9.36 -2.55 13.42
CA ILE A 434 9.53 -1.14 13.79
C ILE A 434 9.80 -1.06 15.29
N VAL A 435 10.97 -0.59 15.68
CA VAL A 435 11.35 -0.50 17.10
C VAL A 435 11.08 0.89 17.64
N GLY A 436 10.38 0.97 18.78
CA GLY A 436 10.02 2.23 19.46
C GLY A 436 8.84 2.97 18.85
N ASP A 437 8.12 2.37 17.88
CA ASP A 437 6.94 2.95 17.25
C ASP A 437 5.89 1.88 16.88
N ALA A 438 4.70 2.34 16.45
CA ALA A 438 3.64 1.49 15.95
C ALA A 438 4.01 0.83 14.60
N PRO A 439 3.38 -0.31 14.26
CA PRO A 439 3.64 -1.01 12.99
C PRO A 439 3.32 -0.17 11.75
N SER A 440 2.56 0.90 11.89
CA SER A 440 2.09 1.74 10.79
C SER A 440 3.15 2.70 10.22
N TYR A 441 4.35 2.75 10.79
CA TYR A 441 5.44 3.53 10.22
C TYR A 441 5.88 2.95 8.88
N ARG A 442 5.90 3.79 7.85
CA ARG A 442 6.42 3.45 6.52
C ARG A 442 7.08 4.66 5.88
N ALA A 443 8.32 4.51 5.45
CA ALA A 443 9.00 5.44 4.56
C ALA A 443 8.92 4.92 3.11
N ASP A 444 8.69 5.80 2.13
CA ASP A 444 8.38 5.38 0.76
C ASP A 444 9.59 4.78 0.00
N GLN A 445 10.82 5.03 0.48
CA GLN A 445 12.06 4.45 -0.06
C GLN A 445 12.48 3.12 0.60
N MET A 446 11.90 2.74 1.76
CA MET A 446 12.26 1.49 2.42
C MET A 446 11.65 0.27 1.72
N PRO A 447 12.22 -0.94 1.87
CA PRO A 447 11.55 -2.16 1.43
C PRO A 447 10.24 -2.33 2.22
N TYR A 448 9.18 -2.66 1.52
CA TYR A 448 7.88 -2.90 2.12
C TYR A 448 7.24 -4.12 1.48
N GLY A 449 6.66 -4.99 2.28
CA GLY A 449 5.98 -6.19 1.81
C GLY A 449 5.93 -7.27 2.88
N GLY A 450 4.94 -8.13 2.78
CA GLY A 450 4.66 -9.16 3.75
C GLY A 450 5.39 -10.49 3.49
N VAL A 451 5.28 -11.36 4.48
CA VAL A 451 5.51 -12.80 4.41
C VAL A 451 4.20 -13.52 4.71
N LYS A 452 4.18 -14.84 4.72
CA LYS A 452 2.95 -15.64 4.91
C LYS A 452 1.86 -15.20 3.92
N GLN A 453 0.63 -14.93 4.40
CA GLN A 453 -0.47 -14.48 3.54
C GLN A 453 -0.51 -12.96 3.31
N SER A 454 0.45 -12.20 3.81
CA SER A 454 0.51 -10.76 3.62
C SER A 454 1.17 -10.30 2.32
N GLY A 455 1.76 -11.20 1.53
CA GLY A 455 2.23 -10.82 0.21
C GLY A 455 3.37 -11.64 -0.38
N VAL A 456 3.75 -11.25 -1.59
CA VAL A 456 4.86 -11.80 -2.38
C VAL A 456 5.58 -10.65 -3.08
N GLY A 457 6.92 -10.67 -3.09
CA GLY A 457 7.71 -9.55 -3.61
C GLY A 457 7.83 -8.40 -2.62
N ARG A 458 8.24 -7.23 -3.10
CA ARG A 458 8.41 -6.02 -2.26
C ARG A 458 8.02 -4.78 -3.04
N GLU A 459 7.32 -3.87 -2.35
CA GLU A 459 7.18 -2.46 -2.73
C GLU A 459 8.29 -1.59 -2.08
N GLY A 460 8.22 -0.30 -2.33
CA GLY A 460 9.28 0.65 -2.12
C GLY A 460 9.93 0.94 -3.47
N VAL A 461 10.23 2.22 -3.76
CA VAL A 461 10.56 2.63 -5.13
C VAL A 461 11.65 1.75 -5.77
N ARG A 462 12.80 1.60 -5.12
CA ARG A 462 13.93 0.81 -5.62
C ARG A 462 13.56 -0.67 -5.80
N TYR A 463 12.83 -1.24 -4.85
CA TYR A 463 12.46 -2.66 -4.82
C TYR A 463 11.43 -2.99 -5.91
N ALA A 464 10.46 -2.12 -6.14
CA ALA A 464 9.53 -2.27 -7.25
C ALA A 464 10.23 -2.14 -8.62
N MET A 465 11.26 -1.28 -8.74
CA MET A 465 12.10 -1.21 -9.94
C MET A 465 12.85 -2.53 -10.19
N ASP A 466 13.37 -3.18 -9.14
CA ASP A 466 13.97 -4.50 -9.23
C ASP A 466 12.95 -5.54 -9.67
N ASP A 467 11.74 -5.53 -9.12
CA ASP A 467 10.65 -6.45 -9.47
C ASP A 467 10.18 -6.31 -10.93
N TYR A 468 10.20 -5.10 -11.49
CA TYR A 468 9.76 -4.85 -12.87
C TYR A 468 10.85 -5.13 -13.92
N THR A 469 12.07 -5.47 -13.48
CA THR A 469 13.21 -5.73 -14.33
C THR A 469 13.83 -7.12 -14.06
N TYR A 470 14.69 -7.56 -14.98
CA TYR A 470 15.56 -8.72 -14.80
C TYR A 470 16.98 -8.37 -15.22
N GLU A 471 17.97 -9.05 -14.66
CA GLU A 471 19.36 -8.91 -15.09
C GLU A 471 19.64 -9.80 -16.30
N ARG A 472 20.41 -9.23 -17.24
CA ARG A 472 20.97 -9.98 -18.37
C ARG A 472 22.48 -9.85 -18.36
N VAL A 473 23.15 -10.98 -18.48
CA VAL A 473 24.62 -11.03 -18.55
C VAL A 473 25.11 -11.02 -19.99
N LEU A 474 26.14 -10.23 -20.24
CA LEU A 474 26.97 -10.27 -21.43
C LEU A 474 28.36 -10.80 -21.03
N VAL A 475 28.80 -11.91 -21.63
CA VAL A 475 30.16 -12.44 -21.40
C VAL A 475 31.04 -12.17 -22.63
N LEU A 476 32.11 -11.44 -22.40
CA LEU A 476 33.16 -11.24 -23.36
C LEU A 476 34.28 -12.26 -23.10
N THR A 477 34.83 -12.85 -24.17
CA THR A 477 35.88 -13.88 -24.09
C THR A 477 37.10 -13.51 -24.93
N GLY A 478 38.28 -14.05 -24.58
CA GLY A 478 39.52 -13.81 -25.32
C GLY A 478 40.11 -12.42 -25.05
N LEU A 479 39.81 -11.86 -23.88
CA LEU A 479 40.37 -10.58 -23.47
C LEU A 479 41.69 -10.77 -22.73
N ASP A 480 42.64 -9.88 -22.99
CA ASP A 480 43.87 -9.75 -22.20
C ASP A 480 43.65 -8.78 -21.04
N ILE A 481 43.07 -9.31 -19.92
CA ILE A 481 42.65 -8.53 -18.73
C ILE A 481 43.09 -9.21 -17.43
#